data_faea2d0622326b38a5870e001cf3808a
#
_entry.id   faea2d0622326b38a5870e001cf3808a
#
_cell.length_a   1.000
_cell.length_b   1.000
_cell.length_c   1.000
_cell.angle_alpha   90.00
_cell.angle_beta   90.00
_cell.angle_gamma   90.00
#
_symmetry.space_group_name_H-M   'P 1'
#
loop_
_entity.id
_entity.type
_entity.pdbx_description
1 polymer ?
#
loop_
_entity_poly.entity_id
_entity_poly.type
_entity_poly.pdbx_seq_one_letter_code
_entity_poly.pdbx_strand_id
1 'polypeptide(L)'
;VFESRFTDQYAKLFGRPVAGLDIEVTVWSVNAATTPDAVARVPESAARVHALAPANRTLFEPAVEAFVEAAEIPRDHLRCEDVIAGPAAITEDETTIIVPSSRVATCLADGCIDLRLKGASDA
;
A
#
# COMPACT_ATOMS: atom_id res chain seq x y z
N VAL A 1 39.44 6.65 -14.63
CA VAL A 1 38.58 6.00 -13.58
C VAL A 1 37.12 5.89 -14.04
N PHE A 2 36.54 6.94 -14.66
CA PHE A 2 35.14 6.91 -15.11
C PHE A 2 34.94 5.97 -16.31
N GLU A 3 35.75 6.12 -17.34
CA GLU A 3 35.72 5.33 -18.56
C GLU A 3 35.81 3.81 -18.28
N SER A 4 36.79 3.42 -17.45
CA SER A 4 36.98 2.02 -17.07
C SER A 4 35.70 1.45 -16.37
N ARG A 5 35.14 2.19 -15.43
CA ARG A 5 33.90 1.75 -14.73
C ARG A 5 32.70 1.65 -15.68
N PHE A 6 32.58 2.58 -16.60
CA PHE A 6 31.52 2.54 -17.62
C PHE A 6 31.67 1.30 -18.51
N THR A 7 32.90 1.07 -19.03
CA THR A 7 33.19 -0.07 -19.90
C THR A 7 32.90 -1.40 -19.22
N ASP A 8 33.31 -1.53 -17.93
CA ASP A 8 33.06 -2.74 -17.15
C ASP A 8 31.56 -2.99 -16.92
N GLN A 9 30.78 -1.94 -16.61
CA GLN A 9 29.34 -2.09 -16.43
C GLN A 9 28.62 -2.35 -17.75
N TYR A 10 29.05 -1.67 -18.83
CA TYR A 10 28.48 -1.89 -20.16
C TYR A 10 28.72 -3.33 -20.64
N ALA A 11 29.91 -3.87 -20.42
CA ALA A 11 30.23 -5.25 -20.77
C ALA A 11 29.38 -6.27 -19.97
N LYS A 12 29.11 -5.98 -18.69
CA LYS A 12 28.22 -6.84 -17.87
C LYS A 12 26.78 -6.86 -18.35
N LEU A 13 26.26 -5.72 -18.80
CA LEU A 13 24.86 -5.59 -19.23
C LEU A 13 24.64 -6.09 -20.67
N PHE A 14 25.60 -5.82 -21.57
CA PHE A 14 25.44 -6.06 -23.00
C PHE A 14 26.40 -7.13 -23.58
N GLY A 15 27.18 -7.79 -22.73
CA GLY A 15 28.06 -8.90 -23.08
C GLY A 15 29.39 -8.49 -23.73
N ARG A 16 29.53 -7.27 -24.24
CA ARG A 16 30.78 -6.73 -24.83
C ARG A 16 30.84 -5.22 -24.69
N PRO A 17 32.02 -4.63 -24.49
CA PRO A 17 32.19 -3.18 -24.54
C PRO A 17 32.12 -2.66 -25.99
N VAL A 18 31.76 -1.40 -26.15
CA VAL A 18 31.91 -0.67 -27.41
C VAL A 18 33.31 -0.05 -27.40
N ALA A 19 34.17 -0.50 -28.31
CA ALA A 19 35.54 0.01 -28.42
C ALA A 19 35.63 1.16 -29.45
N GLY A 20 36.51 2.12 -29.19
CA GLY A 20 36.85 3.18 -30.13
C GLY A 20 35.84 4.32 -30.27
N LEU A 21 34.91 4.43 -29.32
CA LEU A 21 33.99 5.57 -29.23
C LEU A 21 34.27 6.37 -27.95
N ASP A 22 34.15 7.69 -28.06
CA ASP A 22 34.18 8.57 -26.89
C ASP A 22 32.90 8.41 -26.07
N ILE A 23 33.06 8.50 -24.74
CA ILE A 23 31.91 8.45 -23.83
C ILE A 23 31.46 9.87 -23.55
N GLU A 24 30.22 10.18 -23.94
CA GLU A 24 29.58 11.44 -23.64
C GLU A 24 28.56 11.26 -22.49
N VAL A 25 28.67 12.13 -21.48
CA VAL A 25 27.72 12.17 -20.37
C VAL A 25 26.69 13.27 -20.64
N THR A 26 25.49 12.87 -21.00
CA THR A 26 24.40 13.81 -21.35
C THR A 26 23.66 14.36 -20.14
N VAL A 27 23.62 13.59 -19.04
CA VAL A 27 22.92 13.98 -17.81
C VAL A 27 23.69 13.52 -16.57
N TRP A 28 23.79 14.41 -15.61
CA TRP A 28 24.24 14.09 -14.26
C TRP A 28 23.06 14.26 -13.30
N SER A 29 22.77 13.24 -12.49
CA SER A 29 21.79 13.36 -11.42
C SER A 29 22.36 12.87 -10.09
N VAL A 30 22.03 13.58 -9.03
CA VAL A 30 22.40 13.21 -7.66
C VAL A 30 21.12 13.12 -6.85
N ASN A 31 20.85 11.95 -6.30
CA ASN A 31 19.75 11.74 -5.38
C ASN A 31 20.32 11.73 -3.95
N ALA A 32 19.87 12.65 -3.13
CA ALA A 32 20.19 12.68 -1.70
C ALA A 32 18.90 12.41 -0.93
N ALA A 33 18.96 11.48 0.00
CA ALA A 33 17.86 11.19 0.91
C ALA A 33 18.39 11.18 2.35
N THR A 34 17.64 11.76 3.26
CA THR A 34 17.86 11.57 4.69
C THR A 34 17.30 10.21 5.10
N THR A 35 17.84 9.64 6.17
CA THR A 35 17.19 8.49 6.80
C THR A 35 15.79 8.92 7.21
N PRO A 36 14.73 8.22 6.76
CA PRO A 36 13.37 8.56 7.20
C PRO A 36 13.26 8.45 8.72
N ASP A 37 12.52 9.36 9.32
CA ASP A 37 12.13 9.20 10.71
C ASP A 37 11.37 7.88 10.88
N ALA A 38 11.48 7.30 12.08
CA ALA A 38 10.75 6.07 12.38
C ALA A 38 9.26 6.31 12.13
N VAL A 39 8.64 5.43 11.34
CA VAL A 39 7.19 5.51 11.09
C VAL A 39 6.47 5.46 12.43
N ALA A 40 5.61 6.44 12.68
CA ALA A 40 4.77 6.45 13.86
C ALA A 40 3.90 5.18 13.85
N ARG A 41 4.07 4.34 14.87
CA ARG A 41 3.25 3.12 14.99
C ARG A 41 1.88 3.50 15.53
N VAL A 42 0.85 2.89 14.95
CA VAL A 42 -0.50 2.94 15.52
C VAL A 42 -0.44 2.30 16.91
N PRO A 43 -1.07 2.91 17.93
CA PRO A 43 -1.05 2.33 19.27
C PRO A 43 -1.52 0.88 19.29
N GLU A 44 -0.72 0.01 19.89
CA GLU A 44 -1.13 -1.37 20.13
C GLU A 44 -2.34 -1.37 21.09
N SER A 45 -3.37 -2.06 20.68
CA SER A 45 -4.56 -2.32 21.49
C SER A 45 -4.96 -3.78 21.23
N ALA A 46 -5.74 -4.37 22.11
CA ALA A 46 -6.31 -5.68 21.80
C ALA A 46 -7.08 -5.61 20.48
N ALA A 47 -6.78 -6.53 19.57
CA ALA A 47 -7.44 -6.61 18.28
C ALA A 47 -8.96 -6.62 18.44
N ARG A 48 -9.64 -5.78 17.70
CA ARG A 48 -11.10 -5.70 17.73
C ARG A 48 -11.67 -6.11 16.38
N VAL A 49 -12.62 -7.00 16.42
CA VAL A 49 -13.44 -7.26 15.24
C VAL A 49 -14.55 -6.21 15.25
N HIS A 50 -14.47 -5.27 14.34
CA HIS A 50 -15.58 -4.34 14.12
C HIS A 50 -16.73 -5.15 13.53
N ALA A 51 -17.65 -5.58 14.40
CA ALA A 51 -18.92 -6.11 13.96
C ALA A 51 -19.59 -5.03 13.09
N LEU A 52 -20.29 -5.44 12.04
CA LEU A 52 -21.11 -4.55 11.23
C LEU A 52 -21.97 -3.70 12.19
N ALA A 53 -21.58 -2.44 12.38
CA ALA A 53 -22.45 -1.47 13.02
C ALA A 53 -23.73 -1.34 12.18
N PRO A 54 -24.86 -0.89 12.74
CA PRO A 54 -26.04 -0.62 11.92
C PRO A 54 -25.59 0.25 10.74
N ALA A 55 -25.94 -0.19 9.54
CA ALA A 55 -25.46 0.37 8.29
C ALA A 55 -25.69 1.87 8.24
N ASN A 56 -24.62 2.63 8.15
CA ASN A 56 -24.68 4.08 8.14
C ASN A 56 -24.58 4.64 6.70
N ARG A 57 -24.22 3.79 5.74
CA ARG A 57 -23.96 4.22 4.37
C ARG A 57 -24.39 3.17 3.35
N THR A 58 -24.84 3.63 2.20
CA THR A 58 -25.11 2.78 1.04
C THR A 58 -23.97 2.90 0.05
N LEU A 59 -23.43 1.75 -0.38
CA LEU A 59 -22.35 1.65 -1.37
C LEU A 59 -22.83 0.84 -2.57
N PHE A 60 -22.40 1.25 -3.77
CA PHE A 60 -22.57 0.41 -4.95
C PHE A 60 -21.48 -0.67 -4.96
N GLU A 61 -21.87 -1.94 -5.02
CA GLU A 61 -20.95 -3.08 -5.12
C GLU A 61 -21.00 -3.68 -6.52
N PRO A 62 -19.92 -3.49 -7.32
CA PRO A 62 -19.89 -3.95 -8.71
C PRO A 62 -20.04 -5.47 -8.86
N ALA A 63 -19.58 -6.24 -7.88
CA ALA A 63 -19.61 -7.71 -7.94
C ALA A 63 -21.04 -8.29 -7.92
N VAL A 64 -21.99 -7.55 -7.35
CA VAL A 64 -23.40 -7.94 -7.29
C VAL A 64 -24.30 -6.97 -8.05
N GLU A 65 -23.71 -5.96 -8.71
CA GLU A 65 -24.39 -4.91 -9.49
C GLU A 65 -25.53 -4.22 -8.73
N ALA A 66 -25.38 -4.04 -7.41
CA ALA A 66 -26.40 -3.50 -6.54
C ALA A 66 -25.84 -2.56 -5.48
N PHE A 67 -26.70 -1.72 -4.93
CA PHE A 67 -26.40 -0.96 -3.73
C PHE A 67 -26.55 -1.85 -2.49
N VAL A 68 -25.55 -1.84 -1.62
CA VAL A 68 -25.51 -2.60 -0.37
C VAL A 68 -25.36 -1.65 0.81
N GLU A 69 -25.93 -2.04 1.94
CA GLU A 69 -25.70 -1.31 3.19
C GLU A 69 -24.34 -1.64 3.75
N ALA A 70 -23.59 -0.61 4.15
CA ALA A 70 -22.20 -0.71 4.60
C ALA A 70 -21.98 0.03 5.92
N ALA A 71 -21.11 -0.51 6.76
CA ALA A 71 -20.64 0.18 7.95
C ALA A 71 -19.74 1.36 7.55
N GLU A 72 -19.89 2.51 8.19
CA GLU A 72 -18.97 3.63 8.10
C GLU A 72 -18.08 3.68 9.34
N ILE A 73 -16.76 3.70 9.15
CA ILE A 73 -15.78 3.66 10.24
C ILE A 73 -14.75 4.77 9.98
N PRO A 74 -14.70 5.81 10.83
CA PRO A 74 -13.63 6.80 10.75
C PRO A 74 -12.26 6.16 11.01
N ARG A 75 -11.27 6.51 10.19
CA ARG A 75 -9.94 5.90 10.28
C ARG A 75 -9.22 6.18 11.59
N ASP A 76 -9.44 7.34 12.19
CA ASP A 76 -8.89 7.73 13.49
C ASP A 76 -9.41 6.87 14.66
N HIS A 77 -10.52 6.16 14.45
CA HIS A 77 -11.04 5.17 15.40
C HIS A 77 -10.35 3.81 15.32
N LEU A 78 -9.57 3.55 14.27
CA LEU A 78 -8.88 2.27 14.09
C LEU A 78 -7.65 2.16 14.98
N ARG A 79 -7.38 0.93 15.40
CA ARG A 79 -6.17 0.55 16.14
C ARG A 79 -5.43 -0.54 15.37
N CYS A 80 -4.16 -0.75 15.72
CA CYS A 80 -3.39 -1.87 15.20
C CYS A 80 -4.14 -3.18 15.42
N GLU A 81 -4.15 -4.02 14.39
CA GLU A 81 -4.84 -5.32 14.33
C GLU A 81 -6.38 -5.29 14.34
N ASP A 82 -6.99 -4.11 14.30
CA ASP A 82 -8.45 -4.04 14.10
C ASP A 82 -8.83 -4.67 12.76
N VAL A 83 -9.86 -5.50 12.77
CA VAL A 83 -10.37 -6.26 11.61
C VAL A 83 -11.77 -5.78 11.25
N ILE A 84 -11.93 -5.42 9.99
CA ILE A 84 -13.18 -4.87 9.43
C ILE A 84 -13.64 -5.79 8.30
N ALA A 85 -14.76 -6.46 8.50
CA ALA A 85 -15.37 -7.23 7.43
C ALA A 85 -16.23 -6.33 6.53
N GLY A 86 -16.03 -6.42 5.21
CA GLY A 86 -16.91 -5.72 4.25
C GLY A 86 -18.32 -6.34 4.19
N PRO A 87 -19.33 -5.57 3.73
CA PRO A 87 -19.20 -4.26 3.12
C PRO A 87 -19.00 -3.14 4.16
N ALA A 88 -17.97 -2.30 3.95
CA ALA A 88 -17.67 -1.17 4.83
C ALA A 88 -16.97 -0.03 4.09
N ALA A 89 -16.99 1.17 4.66
CA ALA A 89 -16.23 2.33 4.25
C ALA A 89 -15.38 2.82 5.41
N ILE A 90 -14.06 2.89 5.23
CA ILE A 90 -13.16 3.54 6.16
C ILE A 90 -12.97 4.97 5.66
N THR A 91 -13.42 5.94 6.43
CA THR A 91 -13.48 7.34 6.02
C THR A 91 -12.35 8.16 6.63
N GLU A 92 -11.81 9.08 5.84
CA GLU A 92 -10.85 10.12 6.21
C GLU A 92 -11.34 11.46 5.66
N ASP A 93 -10.69 12.55 6.03
CA ASP A 93 -11.08 13.89 5.59
C ASP A 93 -11.01 14.06 4.06
N GLU A 94 -10.02 13.44 3.41
CA GLU A 94 -9.77 13.61 1.97
C GLU A 94 -10.03 12.33 1.15
N THR A 95 -10.11 11.16 1.80
CA THR A 95 -10.24 9.88 1.11
C THR A 95 -11.21 8.92 1.79
N THR A 96 -11.57 7.85 1.06
CA THR A 96 -12.37 6.76 1.61
C THR A 96 -11.85 5.44 1.06
N ILE A 97 -11.60 4.48 1.95
CA ILE A 97 -11.26 3.11 1.56
C ILE A 97 -12.54 2.29 1.57
N ILE A 98 -12.89 1.74 0.41
CA ILE A 98 -14.04 0.83 0.28
C ILE A 98 -13.57 -0.60 0.54
N VAL A 99 -14.25 -1.26 1.47
CA VAL A 99 -14.06 -2.68 1.77
C VAL A 99 -15.26 -3.45 1.20
N PRO A 100 -15.11 -4.11 0.04
CA PRO A 100 -16.21 -4.88 -0.57
C PRO A 100 -16.67 -6.03 0.31
N SER A 101 -17.87 -6.56 0.07
CA SER A 101 -18.45 -7.69 0.80
C SER A 101 -17.56 -8.94 0.79
N SER A 102 -16.76 -9.12 -0.27
CA SER A 102 -15.83 -10.24 -0.45
C SER A 102 -14.50 -10.10 0.30
N ARG A 103 -14.25 -8.95 0.95
CA ARG A 103 -12.95 -8.65 1.57
C ARG A 103 -13.04 -8.37 3.07
N VAL A 104 -11.85 -8.48 3.68
CA VAL A 104 -11.59 -8.09 5.06
C VAL A 104 -10.44 -7.08 5.02
N ALA A 105 -10.55 -6.01 5.78
CA ALA A 105 -9.49 -5.04 6.02
C ALA A 105 -8.87 -5.25 7.38
N THR A 106 -7.54 -5.15 7.48
CA THR A 106 -6.81 -5.20 8.75
C THR A 106 -5.92 -3.97 8.86
N CYS A 107 -5.99 -3.27 10.00
CA CYS A 107 -5.11 -2.15 10.28
C CYS A 107 -3.75 -2.67 10.76
N LEU A 108 -2.68 -2.36 10.03
CA LEU A 108 -1.33 -2.78 10.37
C LEU A 108 -0.66 -1.81 11.37
N ALA A 109 0.46 -2.24 11.98
CA ALA A 109 1.19 -1.45 12.97
C ALA A 109 1.77 -0.14 12.44
N ASP A 110 2.00 -0.04 11.14
CA ASP A 110 2.45 1.18 10.45
C ASP A 110 1.29 2.08 10.01
N GLY A 111 0.05 1.70 10.33
CA GLY A 111 -1.16 2.42 9.94
C GLY A 111 -1.66 2.09 8.52
N CYS A 112 -0.99 1.21 7.79
CA CYS A 112 -1.51 0.73 6.51
C CYS A 112 -2.77 -0.12 6.71
N ILE A 113 -3.64 -0.12 5.70
CA ILE A 113 -4.82 -0.99 5.67
C ILE A 113 -4.56 -2.11 4.66
N ASP A 114 -4.47 -3.33 5.15
CA ASP A 114 -4.32 -4.53 4.32
C ASP A 114 -5.71 -5.09 3.97
N LEU A 115 -5.96 -5.27 2.67
CA LEU A 115 -7.23 -5.77 2.14
C LEU A 115 -7.06 -7.17 1.56
N ARG A 116 -7.62 -8.18 2.22
CA ARG A 116 -7.57 -9.58 1.79
C ARG A 116 -8.94 -10.12 1.40
N LEU A 117 -8.96 -11.14 0.54
CA LEU A 117 -10.18 -11.90 0.27
C LEU A 117 -10.61 -12.67 1.52
N LYS A 118 -11.91 -12.70 1.79
CA LYS A 118 -12.47 -13.55 2.85
C LYS A 118 -12.14 -15.03 2.56
N GLY A 119 -11.59 -15.73 3.56
CA GLY A 119 -11.21 -17.13 3.42
C GLY A 119 -9.86 -17.39 2.75
N ALA A 120 -9.10 -16.36 2.37
CA ALA A 120 -7.70 -16.53 2.00
C ALA A 120 -6.89 -16.79 3.27
N SER A 121 -6.39 -18.01 3.45
CA SER A 121 -5.36 -18.30 4.45
C SER A 121 -4.01 -17.85 3.94
N ASP A 122 -3.15 -17.36 4.84
CA ASP A 122 -1.74 -17.14 4.53
C ASP A 122 -1.12 -18.48 4.08
N ALA A 123 -0.68 -18.52 2.79
CA ALA A 123 0.06 -19.64 2.23
C ALA A 123 1.56 -19.40 2.46
#